data_ec05b63ddb12529305a499724cd88f2a
#
_entry.id   ec05b63ddb12529305a499724cd88f2a
#
_cell.length_a   1.000
_cell.length_b   1.000
_cell.length_c   1.000
_cell.angle_alpha   90.00
_cell.angle_beta   90.00
_cell.angle_gamma   90.00
#
_symmetry.space_group_name_H-M   'P 1'
#
loop_
_entity.id
_entity.type
_entity.pdbx_description
1 polymer ?
#
loop_
_entity_poly.entity_id
_entity_poly.type
_entity_poly.pdbx_seq_one_letter_code
_entity_poly.pdbx_strand_id
1 'polypeptide(L)'
;FTEGPDARIQEAAARLMKEDLMDVILVGNVDEVKAAAEKNGFDIAKAEIIDPANYAGMDEMVAKMVELRKGKMSEDDCRAALQKGNYFGTMLVKMGKADALLGGATYSTADTVRPALQLIKTKPGAHLVSSCFIMKRDIGDEALRMLCMGDCAINISYEDSVDKEGNVTVSAAQKLAEVAVESARTARFFGIEPKVAMLSFSTKGSGKGATVPLSAAATKVAQELAPEFAIDGEMQFDAAVSPTVGQLKFPGSKVAGYANTFIFPNIEAGNIGYKIAQRLGGYEAYGPILQGLNAPINDLS
;
A
#
# COMPACT_ATOMS: atom_id res chain seq x y z
N PHE A 1 13.55 -6.82 6.92
CA PHE A 1 13.08 -7.77 5.90
C PHE A 1 12.76 -9.11 6.54
N THR A 2 11.67 -9.74 6.14
CA THR A 2 11.12 -10.94 6.78
C THR A 2 11.57 -12.27 6.18
N GLU A 3 12.31 -12.24 5.08
CA GLU A 3 12.82 -13.43 4.36
C GLU A 3 14.33 -13.33 4.16
N GLY A 4 15.08 -13.31 5.27
CA GLY A 4 16.54 -13.14 5.27
C GLY A 4 17.35 -14.07 4.37
N PRO A 5 16.97 -15.34 4.15
CA PRO A 5 17.68 -16.24 3.24
C PRO A 5 17.43 -15.99 1.74
N ASP A 6 16.38 -15.18 1.36
CA ASP A 6 16.06 -14.95 -0.07
C ASP A 6 17.14 -14.08 -0.74
N ALA A 7 17.64 -14.53 -1.88
CA ALA A 7 18.74 -13.87 -2.60
C ALA A 7 18.40 -12.43 -3.03
N ARG A 8 17.14 -12.17 -3.42
CA ARG A 8 16.68 -10.84 -3.85
C ARG A 8 16.65 -9.87 -2.67
N ILE A 9 16.26 -10.38 -1.50
CA ILE A 9 16.26 -9.62 -0.23
C ILE A 9 17.70 -9.29 0.17
N GLN A 10 18.62 -10.25 0.07
CA GLN A 10 20.02 -10.05 0.41
C GLN A 10 20.72 -9.07 -0.53
N GLU A 11 20.41 -9.13 -1.84
CA GLU A 11 20.90 -8.17 -2.81
C GLU A 11 20.44 -6.75 -2.48
N ALA A 12 19.14 -6.59 -2.20
CA ALA A 12 18.57 -5.30 -1.80
C ALA A 12 19.20 -4.80 -0.49
N ALA A 13 19.31 -5.67 0.53
CA ALA A 13 19.92 -5.33 1.82
C ALA A 13 21.38 -4.89 1.68
N ALA A 14 22.19 -5.65 0.93
CA ALA A 14 23.59 -5.31 0.69
C ALA A 14 23.75 -3.96 -0.01
N ARG A 15 22.89 -3.67 -0.99
CA ARG A 15 22.88 -2.41 -1.72
C ARG A 15 22.49 -1.23 -0.82
N LEU A 16 21.42 -1.37 -0.03
CA LEU A 16 20.94 -0.33 0.89
C LEU A 16 22.00 0.03 1.93
N MET A 17 22.69 -0.97 2.51
CA MET A 17 23.76 -0.75 3.49
C MET A 17 25.02 -0.20 2.85
N LYS A 18 25.37 -0.59 1.63
CA LYS A 18 26.51 -0.05 0.90
C LYS A 18 26.34 1.43 0.57
N GLU A 19 25.11 1.84 0.25
CA GLU A 19 24.77 3.24 -0.04
C GLU A 19 24.47 4.05 1.24
N ASP A 20 24.58 3.43 2.43
CA ASP A 20 24.35 4.04 3.75
C ASP A 20 22.94 4.69 3.87
N LEU A 21 21.94 4.02 3.30
CA LEU A 21 20.57 4.52 3.27
C LEU A 21 19.76 4.15 4.51
N MET A 22 20.04 2.99 5.13
CA MET A 22 19.35 2.51 6.33
C MET A 22 20.09 1.37 7.00
N ASP A 23 19.81 1.16 8.28
CA ASP A 23 20.15 -0.06 9.00
C ASP A 23 19.17 -1.19 8.62
N VAL A 24 19.70 -2.40 8.50
CA VAL A 24 18.91 -3.55 8.01
C VAL A 24 18.85 -4.65 9.05
N ILE A 25 17.63 -5.12 9.33
CA ILE A 25 17.37 -6.36 10.06
C ILE A 25 16.91 -7.43 9.05
N LEU A 26 17.58 -8.58 9.05
CA LEU A 26 17.21 -9.77 8.29
C LEU A 26 16.63 -10.82 9.24
N VAL A 27 15.38 -11.19 9.05
CA VAL A 27 14.72 -12.20 9.87
C VAL A 27 14.90 -13.59 9.26
N GLY A 28 15.42 -14.53 10.04
CA GLY A 28 15.63 -15.91 9.62
C GLY A 28 16.72 -16.60 10.43
N ASN A 29 16.90 -17.90 10.19
CA ASN A 29 17.96 -18.66 10.84
C ASN A 29 19.34 -18.08 10.44
N VAL A 30 20.18 -17.80 11.46
CA VAL A 30 21.44 -17.06 11.27
C VAL A 30 22.38 -17.77 10.29
N ASP A 31 22.52 -19.10 10.42
CA ASP A 31 23.44 -19.88 9.60
C ASP A 31 22.93 -19.98 8.16
N GLU A 32 21.61 -20.16 7.97
CA GLU A 32 20.99 -20.18 6.64
C GLU A 32 21.14 -18.83 5.93
N VAL A 33 20.90 -17.70 6.63
CA VAL A 33 21.04 -16.36 6.07
C VAL A 33 22.48 -16.10 5.65
N LYS A 34 23.46 -16.44 6.50
CA LYS A 34 24.90 -16.26 6.19
C LYS A 34 25.34 -17.14 5.04
N ALA A 35 24.98 -18.44 5.05
CA ALA A 35 25.32 -19.37 3.98
C ALA A 35 24.72 -18.95 2.63
N ALA A 36 23.49 -18.43 2.62
CA ALA A 36 22.85 -17.91 1.41
C ALA A 36 23.60 -16.68 0.88
N ALA A 37 23.98 -15.76 1.74
CA ALA A 37 24.73 -14.55 1.36
C ALA A 37 26.11 -14.88 0.80
N GLU A 38 26.84 -15.80 1.42
CA GLU A 38 28.14 -16.29 0.93
C GLU A 38 28.01 -16.93 -0.44
N LYS A 39 27.03 -17.84 -0.60
CA LYS A 39 26.74 -18.51 -1.87
C LYS A 39 26.45 -17.52 -3.00
N ASN A 40 25.72 -16.46 -2.71
CA ASN A 40 25.30 -15.46 -3.71
C ASN A 40 26.28 -14.28 -3.84
N GLY A 41 27.30 -14.20 -2.99
CA GLY A 41 28.32 -13.13 -3.01
C GLY A 41 27.82 -11.78 -2.52
N PHE A 42 26.80 -11.73 -1.66
CA PHE A 42 26.27 -10.48 -1.10
C PHE A 42 26.91 -10.16 0.25
N ASP A 43 27.37 -8.92 0.41
CA ASP A 43 27.89 -8.41 1.67
C ASP A 43 26.75 -7.93 2.57
N ILE A 44 26.44 -8.75 3.57
CA ILE A 44 25.44 -8.43 4.61
C ILE A 44 26.06 -8.26 5.99
N ALA A 45 27.38 -8.02 6.10
CA ALA A 45 28.10 -7.98 7.37
C ALA A 45 27.58 -6.92 8.35
N LYS A 46 26.97 -5.84 7.84
CA LYS A 46 26.38 -4.77 8.67
C LYS A 46 24.92 -5.07 9.08
N ALA A 47 24.28 -6.07 8.50
CA ALA A 47 22.90 -6.40 8.84
C ALA A 47 22.82 -7.08 10.21
N GLU A 48 21.83 -6.69 11.02
CA GLU A 48 21.43 -7.48 12.16
C GLU A 48 20.61 -8.69 11.66
N ILE A 49 21.00 -9.91 12.08
CA ILE A 49 20.27 -11.12 11.73
C ILE A 49 19.56 -11.62 12.99
N ILE A 50 18.23 -11.73 12.93
CA ILE A 50 17.41 -12.18 14.06
C ILE A 50 16.70 -13.48 13.69
N ASP A 51 17.00 -14.54 14.44
CA ASP A 51 16.31 -15.83 14.36
C ASP A 51 15.14 -15.87 15.34
N PRO A 52 13.88 -15.93 14.87
CA PRO A 52 12.72 -16.04 15.75
C PRO A 52 12.79 -17.23 16.73
N ALA A 53 13.40 -18.35 16.31
CA ALA A 53 13.50 -19.55 17.13
C ALA A 53 14.44 -19.36 18.35
N ASN A 54 15.40 -18.44 18.25
CA ASN A 54 16.42 -18.18 19.25
C ASN A 54 16.38 -16.76 19.81
N TYR A 55 15.26 -16.04 19.60
CA TYR A 55 15.14 -14.65 20.03
C TYR A 55 14.96 -14.52 21.55
N ALA A 56 15.91 -13.88 22.22
CA ALA A 56 15.89 -13.73 23.68
C ALA A 56 14.68 -12.96 24.23
N GLY A 57 14.10 -12.04 23.43
CA GLY A 57 12.91 -11.27 23.79
C GLY A 57 11.58 -11.94 23.44
N MET A 58 11.56 -13.25 23.13
CA MET A 58 10.36 -13.94 22.65
C MET A 58 9.22 -13.90 23.66
N ASP A 59 9.47 -14.12 24.95
CA ASP A 59 8.42 -14.15 25.97
C ASP A 59 7.75 -12.77 26.14
N GLU A 60 8.53 -11.68 26.10
CA GLU A 60 8.02 -10.31 26.11
C GLU A 60 7.17 -10.04 24.85
N MET A 61 7.63 -10.48 23.68
CA MET A 61 6.92 -10.33 22.42
C MET A 61 5.61 -11.11 22.39
N VAL A 62 5.59 -12.34 22.90
CA VAL A 62 4.38 -13.16 23.06
C VAL A 62 3.38 -12.48 23.98
N ALA A 63 3.80 -12.03 25.16
CA ALA A 63 2.94 -11.34 26.12
C ALA A 63 2.31 -10.09 25.49
N LYS A 64 3.10 -9.30 24.75
CA LYS A 64 2.60 -8.14 24.04
C LYS A 64 1.61 -8.48 22.93
N MET A 65 1.87 -9.55 22.18
CA MET A 65 0.95 -10.02 21.15
C MET A 65 -0.38 -10.50 21.72
N VAL A 66 -0.37 -11.26 22.84
CA VAL A 66 -1.59 -11.68 23.55
C VAL A 66 -2.43 -10.49 23.98
N GLU A 67 -1.81 -9.46 24.57
CA GLU A 67 -2.48 -8.19 24.91
C GLU A 67 -3.17 -7.56 23.68
N LEU A 68 -2.46 -7.46 22.56
CA LEU A 68 -2.98 -6.87 21.33
C LEU A 68 -4.13 -7.66 20.72
N ARG A 69 -4.11 -8.99 20.87
CA ARG A 69 -5.12 -9.89 20.31
C ARG A 69 -6.40 -9.99 21.18
N LYS A 70 -6.37 -9.53 22.42
CA LYS A 70 -7.56 -9.42 23.31
C LYS A 70 -8.39 -10.71 23.36
N GLY A 71 -7.75 -11.85 23.59
CA GLY A 71 -8.41 -13.16 23.68
C GLY A 71 -8.77 -13.82 22.34
N LYS A 72 -8.44 -13.20 21.19
CA LYS A 72 -8.66 -13.82 19.86
C LYS A 72 -7.59 -14.82 19.45
N MET A 73 -6.51 -14.92 20.21
CA MET A 73 -5.45 -15.91 20.08
C MET A 73 -4.96 -16.30 21.47
N SER A 74 -4.68 -17.59 21.69
CA SER A 74 -4.03 -18.07 22.91
C SER A 74 -2.55 -17.66 22.92
N GLU A 75 -1.89 -17.87 24.07
CA GLU A 75 -0.44 -17.66 24.18
C GLU A 75 0.33 -18.58 23.24
N ASP A 76 -0.06 -19.86 23.18
CA ASP A 76 0.55 -20.85 22.28
C ASP A 76 0.37 -20.49 20.82
N ASP A 77 -0.82 -20.01 20.42
CA ASP A 77 -1.07 -19.52 19.06
C ASP A 77 -0.21 -18.31 18.71
N CYS A 78 -0.05 -17.38 19.65
CA CYS A 78 0.82 -16.21 19.49
C CYS A 78 2.28 -16.63 19.33
N ARG A 79 2.77 -17.54 20.17
CA ARG A 79 4.13 -18.08 20.12
C ARG A 79 4.40 -18.80 18.81
N ALA A 80 3.46 -19.63 18.35
CA ALA A 80 3.55 -20.31 17.06
C ALA A 80 3.52 -19.34 15.86
N ALA A 81 2.68 -18.31 15.92
CA ALA A 81 2.64 -17.28 14.88
C ALA A 81 3.96 -16.50 14.78
N LEU A 82 4.58 -16.19 15.92
CA LEU A 82 5.86 -15.46 15.99
C LEU A 82 7.07 -16.24 15.47
N GLN A 83 6.94 -17.54 15.22
CA GLN A 83 7.96 -18.30 14.48
C GLN A 83 7.96 -17.96 12.97
N LYS A 84 6.93 -17.29 12.46
CA LYS A 84 6.82 -16.86 11.07
C LYS A 84 7.38 -15.45 10.92
N GLY A 85 8.27 -15.24 9.96
CA GLY A 85 8.94 -13.96 9.72
C GLY A 85 8.00 -12.77 9.57
N ASN A 86 6.86 -12.94 8.92
CA ASN A 86 5.86 -11.88 8.74
C ASN A 86 5.25 -11.40 10.08
N TYR A 87 4.86 -12.29 10.97
CA TYR A 87 4.37 -11.94 12.30
C TYR A 87 5.48 -11.38 13.18
N PHE A 88 6.64 -12.03 13.18
CA PHE A 88 7.80 -11.61 13.97
C PHE A 88 8.27 -10.20 13.59
N GLY A 89 8.49 -9.95 12.29
CA GLY A 89 8.88 -8.63 11.78
C GLY A 89 7.83 -7.56 12.08
N THR A 90 6.53 -7.88 11.95
CA THR A 90 5.46 -6.96 12.32
C THR A 90 5.51 -6.61 13.82
N MET A 91 5.82 -7.56 14.69
CA MET A 91 5.98 -7.30 16.11
C MET A 91 7.24 -6.50 16.43
N LEU A 92 8.35 -6.68 15.69
CA LEU A 92 9.51 -5.80 15.84
C LEU A 92 9.14 -4.33 15.60
N VAL A 93 8.38 -4.06 14.54
CA VAL A 93 7.87 -2.71 14.25
C VAL A 93 6.90 -2.26 15.35
N LYS A 94 5.98 -3.11 15.79
CA LYS A 94 4.99 -2.78 16.84
C LYS A 94 5.64 -2.42 18.17
N MET A 95 6.76 -3.04 18.49
CA MET A 95 7.51 -2.81 19.74
C MET A 95 8.57 -1.70 19.60
N GLY A 96 8.65 -1.02 18.45
CA GLY A 96 9.62 0.05 18.19
C GLY A 96 11.07 -0.42 18.06
N LYS A 97 11.27 -1.70 17.74
CA LYS A 97 12.60 -2.29 17.48
C LYS A 97 13.01 -2.19 16.00
N ALA A 98 12.07 -1.83 15.15
CA ALA A 98 12.27 -1.47 13.75
C ALA A 98 11.29 -0.36 13.37
N ASP A 99 11.68 0.51 12.44
CA ASP A 99 10.85 1.62 11.97
C ASP A 99 9.86 1.19 10.89
N ALA A 100 10.22 0.20 10.09
CA ALA A 100 9.40 -0.29 8.97
C ALA A 100 9.64 -1.79 8.72
N LEU A 101 8.68 -2.42 8.02
CA LEU A 101 8.81 -3.78 7.50
C LEU A 101 8.58 -3.78 6.00
N LEU A 102 9.41 -4.55 5.30
CA LEU A 102 9.21 -4.94 3.91
C LEU A 102 9.33 -6.47 3.79
N GLY A 103 8.31 -7.12 3.28
CA GLY A 103 8.23 -8.57 3.14
C GLY A 103 7.33 -8.98 1.99
N GLY A 104 7.12 -10.27 1.78
CA GLY A 104 6.28 -10.80 0.69
C GLY A 104 7.04 -11.28 -0.53
N ALA A 105 8.35 -11.45 -0.46
CA ALA A 105 9.14 -12.02 -1.55
C ALA A 105 8.80 -13.50 -1.80
N THR A 106 8.36 -14.24 -0.77
CA THR A 106 8.09 -15.67 -0.82
C THR A 106 6.69 -16.08 -0.35
N TYR A 107 5.86 -15.12 0.06
CA TYR A 107 4.48 -15.35 0.51
C TYR A 107 3.52 -14.31 -0.07
N SER A 108 2.22 -14.52 0.11
CA SER A 108 1.19 -13.68 -0.51
C SER A 108 1.04 -12.31 0.18
N THR A 109 0.50 -11.32 -0.57
CA THR A 109 0.08 -10.02 0.00
C THR A 109 -0.83 -10.19 1.23
N ALA A 110 -1.72 -11.19 1.22
CA ALA A 110 -2.58 -11.47 2.37
C ALA A 110 -1.80 -11.86 3.63
N ASP A 111 -0.64 -12.50 3.48
CA ASP A 111 0.22 -12.90 4.60
C ASP A 111 1.03 -11.72 5.15
N THR A 112 1.28 -10.68 4.37
CA THR A 112 1.81 -9.39 4.84
C THR A 112 0.71 -8.57 5.54
N VAL A 113 -0.44 -8.44 4.91
CA VAL A 113 -1.53 -7.56 5.37
C VAL A 113 -2.19 -8.08 6.65
N ARG A 114 -2.34 -9.40 6.81
CA ARG A 114 -3.01 -9.99 7.98
C ARG A 114 -2.35 -9.63 9.31
N PRO A 115 -1.04 -9.85 9.55
CA PRO A 115 -0.39 -9.41 10.79
C PRO A 115 -0.40 -7.88 10.93
N ALA A 116 -0.25 -7.12 9.85
CA ALA A 116 -0.34 -5.67 9.88
C ALA A 116 -1.70 -5.19 10.43
N LEU A 117 -2.81 -5.70 9.90
CA LEU A 117 -4.16 -5.37 10.39
C LEU A 117 -4.39 -5.84 11.84
N GLN A 118 -3.83 -6.98 12.22
CA GLN A 118 -4.02 -7.55 13.54
C GLN A 118 -3.24 -6.84 14.64
N LEU A 119 -2.03 -6.36 14.34
CA LEU A 119 -1.06 -5.90 15.34
C LEU A 119 -0.75 -4.40 15.23
N ILE A 120 -0.57 -3.89 14.01
CA ILE A 120 -0.30 -2.46 13.76
C ILE A 120 -1.62 -1.68 13.75
N LYS A 121 -2.64 -2.21 13.05
CA LYS A 121 -3.96 -1.61 12.82
C LYS A 121 -3.88 -0.34 11.95
N THR A 122 -5.05 0.23 11.67
CA THR A 122 -5.14 1.52 10.98
C THR A 122 -4.70 2.65 11.90
N LYS A 123 -4.16 3.72 11.31
CA LYS A 123 -3.87 4.97 12.03
C LYS A 123 -5.17 5.62 12.50
N PRO A 124 -5.13 6.49 13.53
CA PRO A 124 -6.31 7.21 13.99
C PRO A 124 -6.99 7.97 12.84
N GLY A 125 -8.31 7.82 12.71
CA GLY A 125 -9.12 8.44 11.67
C GLY A 125 -9.14 7.73 10.32
N ALA A 126 -8.37 6.66 10.12
CA ALA A 126 -8.45 5.81 8.93
C ALA A 126 -9.37 4.60 9.18
N HIS A 127 -10.32 4.37 8.28
CA HIS A 127 -11.30 3.29 8.39
C HIS A 127 -10.91 2.04 7.60
N LEU A 128 -9.91 2.15 6.71
CA LEU A 128 -9.40 1.02 5.92
C LEU A 128 -7.89 1.14 5.68
N VAL A 129 -7.30 0.02 5.30
CA VAL A 129 -5.98 -0.03 4.67
C VAL A 129 -6.18 -0.11 3.16
N SER A 130 -5.42 0.66 2.42
CA SER A 130 -5.39 0.62 0.96
C SER A 130 -3.96 0.49 0.45
N SER A 131 -3.81 0.51 -0.85
CA SER A 131 -2.49 0.51 -1.48
C SER A 131 -2.41 1.50 -2.63
N CYS A 132 -1.20 1.86 -3.02
CA CYS A 132 -0.96 2.46 -4.32
C CYS A 132 0.28 1.89 -4.98
N PHE A 133 0.37 2.08 -6.29
CA PHE A 133 1.60 1.92 -7.05
C PHE A 133 2.10 3.28 -7.52
N ILE A 134 3.39 3.54 -7.32
CA ILE A 134 4.08 4.63 -8.02
C ILE A 134 4.59 4.03 -9.33
N MET A 135 4.09 4.59 -10.43
CA MET A 135 4.44 4.18 -11.78
C MET A 135 5.45 5.17 -12.34
N LYS A 136 6.62 4.71 -12.76
CA LYS A 136 7.66 5.57 -13.32
C LYS A 136 7.99 5.14 -14.74
N ARG A 137 8.11 6.10 -15.65
CA ARG A 137 8.57 5.88 -17.01
C ARG A 137 9.44 7.05 -17.47
N ASP A 138 10.55 6.73 -18.11
CA ASP A 138 11.41 7.77 -18.68
C ASP A 138 10.91 8.16 -20.07
N ILE A 139 10.13 9.25 -20.12
CA ILE A 139 9.52 9.81 -21.32
C ILE A 139 9.72 11.33 -21.33
N GLY A 140 9.56 11.94 -22.52
CA GLY A 140 9.72 13.37 -22.69
C GLY A 140 8.67 14.25 -22.01
N ASP A 141 7.48 13.70 -21.67
CA ASP A 141 6.43 14.40 -20.92
C ASP A 141 6.62 14.21 -19.41
N GLU A 142 7.06 15.27 -18.73
CA GLU A 142 7.27 15.22 -17.28
C GLU A 142 6.00 14.93 -16.48
N ALA A 143 4.84 15.39 -16.93
CA ALA A 143 3.58 15.19 -16.24
C ALA A 143 3.18 13.70 -16.19
N LEU A 144 3.57 12.92 -17.18
CA LEU A 144 3.32 11.49 -17.28
C LEU A 144 4.52 10.61 -16.86
N ARG A 145 5.63 11.22 -16.45
CA ARG A 145 6.84 10.50 -16.05
C ARG A 145 6.63 9.70 -14.77
N MET A 146 5.88 10.27 -13.83
CA MET A 146 5.52 9.61 -12.57
C MET A 146 4.02 9.72 -12.32
N LEU A 147 3.39 8.57 -12.03
CA LEU A 147 1.96 8.46 -11.74
C LEU A 147 1.76 7.73 -10.42
N CYS A 148 0.62 7.99 -9.76
CA CYS A 148 0.14 7.21 -8.62
C CYS A 148 -1.17 6.51 -8.99
N MET A 149 -1.26 5.22 -8.73
CA MET A 149 -2.44 4.38 -9.00
C MET A 149 -2.93 3.70 -7.73
N GLY A 150 -4.10 4.04 -7.23
CA GLY A 150 -4.70 3.52 -5.99
C GLY A 150 -6.20 3.22 -6.15
N ASP A 151 -6.77 2.24 -5.50
CA ASP A 151 -6.20 1.05 -4.89
C ASP A 151 -6.13 -0.07 -5.94
N CYS A 152 -5.00 -0.75 -6.03
CA CYS A 152 -4.78 -1.76 -7.07
C CYS A 152 -4.53 -3.17 -6.52
N ALA A 153 -4.51 -3.35 -5.17
CA ALA A 153 -4.08 -4.61 -4.58
C ALA A 153 -4.80 -5.04 -3.29
N ILE A 154 -5.58 -4.19 -2.62
CA ILE A 154 -6.12 -4.48 -1.28
C ILE A 154 -7.65 -4.58 -1.27
N ASN A 155 -8.37 -3.53 -1.65
CA ASN A 155 -9.83 -3.50 -1.51
C ASN A 155 -10.51 -4.00 -2.78
N ILE A 156 -11.17 -5.16 -2.69
CA ILE A 156 -11.88 -5.78 -3.81
C ILE A 156 -13.00 -4.85 -4.29
N SER A 157 -13.80 -4.36 -3.36
CA SER A 157 -14.89 -3.42 -3.58
C SER A 157 -15.05 -2.51 -2.36
N TYR A 158 -15.88 -1.50 -2.47
CA TYR A 158 -16.20 -0.60 -1.37
C TYR A 158 -17.66 -0.75 -1.02
N GLU A 159 -17.92 -1.13 0.23
CA GLU A 159 -19.25 -1.34 0.79
C GLU A 159 -19.39 -0.56 2.08
N ASP A 160 -20.62 -0.22 2.43
CA ASP A 160 -20.92 0.44 3.70
C ASP A 160 -20.56 -0.48 4.88
N SER A 161 -19.93 0.07 5.89
CA SER A 161 -19.84 -0.58 7.20
C SER A 161 -21.08 -0.25 7.99
N VAL A 162 -21.71 -1.27 8.59
CA VAL A 162 -22.92 -1.09 9.39
C VAL A 162 -22.70 -1.57 10.83
N ASP A 163 -23.39 -0.96 11.78
CA ASP A 163 -23.46 -1.42 13.17
C ASP A 163 -24.42 -2.64 13.32
N LYS A 164 -24.62 -3.09 14.55
CA LYS A 164 -25.49 -4.22 14.85
C LYS A 164 -26.98 -3.92 14.60
N GLU A 165 -27.33 -2.65 14.62
CA GLU A 165 -28.68 -2.12 14.35
C GLU A 165 -28.92 -1.88 12.85
N GLY A 166 -27.88 -2.03 12.00
CA GLY A 166 -27.95 -1.81 10.55
C GLY A 166 -27.74 -0.36 10.10
N ASN A 167 -27.32 0.54 11.02
CA ASN A 167 -26.99 1.91 10.63
C ASN A 167 -25.61 1.98 9.98
N VAL A 168 -25.48 2.78 8.93
CA VAL A 168 -24.19 3.00 8.26
C VAL A 168 -23.26 3.77 9.20
N THR A 169 -22.12 3.18 9.54
CA THR A 169 -21.09 3.79 10.37
C THR A 169 -19.97 4.42 9.54
N VAL A 170 -19.64 3.81 8.40
CA VAL A 170 -18.69 4.32 7.39
C VAL A 170 -19.23 3.96 6.02
N SER A 171 -19.50 4.95 5.19
CA SER A 171 -20.03 4.68 3.84
C SER A 171 -18.94 4.18 2.88
N ALA A 172 -19.36 3.46 1.83
CA ALA A 172 -18.49 3.08 0.72
C ALA A 172 -17.80 4.30 0.09
N ALA A 173 -18.53 5.40 -0.07
CA ALA A 173 -18.00 6.66 -0.59
C ALA A 173 -16.90 7.25 0.31
N GLN A 174 -17.10 7.21 1.64
CA GLN A 174 -16.09 7.62 2.61
C GLN A 174 -14.81 6.81 2.47
N LYS A 175 -14.91 5.49 2.35
CA LYS A 175 -13.77 4.59 2.19
C LYS A 175 -12.98 4.88 0.91
N LEU A 176 -13.68 5.01 -0.23
CA LEU A 176 -13.02 5.34 -1.50
C LEU A 176 -12.41 6.75 -1.50
N ALA A 177 -13.04 7.69 -0.80
CA ALA A 177 -12.48 9.03 -0.60
C ALA A 177 -11.19 8.99 0.23
N GLU A 178 -11.12 8.17 1.27
CA GLU A 178 -9.88 7.97 2.05
C GLU A 178 -8.76 7.39 1.20
N VAL A 179 -9.04 6.44 0.30
CA VAL A 179 -8.06 5.95 -0.67
C VAL A 179 -7.51 7.08 -1.53
N ALA A 180 -8.38 7.99 -2.01
CA ALA A 180 -7.96 9.12 -2.82
C ALA A 180 -7.04 10.08 -2.04
N VAL A 181 -7.40 10.41 -0.81
CA VAL A 181 -6.62 11.31 0.05
C VAL A 181 -5.28 10.70 0.43
N GLU A 182 -5.25 9.42 0.81
CA GLU A 182 -3.99 8.73 1.14
C GLU A 182 -3.09 8.57 -0.09
N SER A 183 -3.65 8.28 -1.26
CA SER A 183 -2.90 8.21 -2.51
C SER A 183 -2.34 9.58 -2.93
N ALA A 184 -3.08 10.66 -2.70
CA ALA A 184 -2.57 12.01 -2.93
C ALA A 184 -1.39 12.34 -2.00
N ARG A 185 -1.49 11.98 -0.71
CA ARG A 185 -0.40 12.15 0.26
C ARG A 185 0.84 11.35 -0.12
N THR A 186 0.64 10.08 -0.52
CA THR A 186 1.73 9.23 -0.99
C THR A 186 2.36 9.79 -2.26
N ALA A 187 1.56 10.21 -3.25
CA ALA A 187 2.05 10.85 -4.47
C ALA A 187 2.94 12.06 -4.15
N ARG A 188 2.48 12.95 -3.26
CA ARG A 188 3.25 14.13 -2.83
C ARG A 188 4.55 13.74 -2.11
N PHE A 189 4.54 12.69 -1.31
CA PHE A 189 5.76 12.16 -0.67
C PHE A 189 6.81 11.72 -1.70
N PHE A 190 6.39 11.17 -2.83
CA PHE A 190 7.26 10.81 -3.95
C PHE A 190 7.53 11.96 -4.94
N GLY A 191 7.20 13.20 -4.59
CA GLY A 191 7.48 14.38 -5.42
C GLY A 191 6.50 14.62 -6.55
N ILE A 192 5.36 13.92 -6.57
CA ILE A 192 4.26 14.16 -7.52
C ILE A 192 3.33 15.20 -6.91
N GLU A 193 3.15 16.37 -7.55
CA GLU A 193 2.06 17.27 -7.15
C GLU A 193 0.72 16.69 -7.64
N PRO A 194 -0.14 16.17 -6.71
CA PRO A 194 -1.22 15.29 -7.11
C PRO A 194 -2.37 16.05 -7.78
N LYS A 195 -2.76 15.56 -8.96
CA LYS A 195 -4.03 15.88 -9.64
C LYS A 195 -4.83 14.58 -9.70
N VAL A 196 -5.77 14.44 -8.75
CA VAL A 196 -6.45 13.17 -8.45
C VAL A 196 -7.70 13.01 -9.28
N ALA A 197 -7.74 12.01 -10.15
CA ALA A 197 -8.92 11.62 -10.91
C ALA A 197 -9.64 10.45 -10.24
N MET A 198 -10.88 10.66 -9.81
CA MET A 198 -11.77 9.59 -9.37
C MET A 198 -12.35 8.91 -10.62
N LEU A 199 -11.82 7.72 -10.92
CA LEU A 199 -12.10 7.06 -12.20
C LEU A 199 -13.45 6.35 -12.23
N SER A 200 -14.01 6.31 -13.42
CA SER A 200 -15.23 5.61 -13.79
C SER A 200 -15.25 5.40 -15.30
N PHE A 201 -16.13 4.54 -15.79
CA PHE A 201 -16.49 4.52 -17.22
C PHE A 201 -17.44 5.68 -17.61
N SER A 202 -17.85 6.50 -16.65
CA SER A 202 -18.69 7.70 -16.80
C SER A 202 -17.89 8.97 -16.56
N THR A 203 -18.23 10.05 -17.25
CA THR A 203 -17.76 11.41 -16.95
C THR A 203 -18.98 12.29 -16.71
N LYS A 204 -19.13 12.84 -15.50
CA LYS A 204 -20.23 13.74 -15.12
C LYS A 204 -21.61 13.18 -15.46
N GLY A 205 -21.85 11.89 -15.09
CA GLY A 205 -23.13 11.23 -15.28
C GLY A 205 -23.41 10.78 -16.72
N SER A 206 -22.41 10.73 -17.61
CA SER A 206 -22.58 10.25 -18.99
C SER A 206 -22.94 8.75 -19.07
N GLY A 207 -22.59 7.96 -18.05
CA GLY A 207 -22.89 6.53 -17.95
C GLY A 207 -23.77 6.22 -16.74
N LYS A 208 -24.39 5.05 -16.74
CA LYS A 208 -25.19 4.51 -15.63
C LYS A 208 -24.67 3.14 -15.23
N GLY A 209 -24.40 2.94 -13.96
CA GLY A 209 -23.91 1.68 -13.40
C GLY A 209 -23.65 1.80 -11.91
N ALA A 210 -23.46 0.67 -11.22
CA ALA A 210 -23.36 0.61 -9.76
C ALA A 210 -22.17 1.44 -9.20
N THR A 211 -21.05 1.48 -9.92
CA THR A 211 -19.83 2.19 -9.47
C THR A 211 -19.85 3.70 -9.76
N VAL A 212 -20.72 4.17 -10.66
CA VAL A 212 -20.77 5.61 -11.03
C VAL A 212 -21.18 6.47 -9.86
N PRO A 213 -22.29 6.21 -9.14
CA PRO A 213 -22.67 7.02 -7.96
C PRO A 213 -21.63 6.90 -6.82
N LEU A 214 -20.95 5.75 -6.69
CA LEU A 214 -19.89 5.59 -5.72
C LEU A 214 -18.73 6.56 -5.99
N SER A 215 -18.18 6.56 -7.21
CA SER A 215 -17.07 7.45 -7.59
C SER A 215 -17.47 8.92 -7.50
N ALA A 216 -18.69 9.28 -7.91
CA ALA A 216 -19.21 10.65 -7.83
C ALA A 216 -19.37 11.13 -6.37
N ALA A 217 -19.92 10.28 -5.48
CA ALA A 217 -20.06 10.59 -4.07
C ALA A 217 -18.71 10.67 -3.36
N ALA A 218 -17.80 9.72 -3.63
CA ALA A 218 -16.45 9.70 -3.07
C ALA A 218 -15.64 10.95 -3.48
N THR A 219 -15.84 11.46 -4.70
CA THR A 219 -15.19 12.72 -5.14
C THR A 219 -15.53 13.87 -4.20
N LYS A 220 -16.81 14.06 -3.89
CA LYS A 220 -17.25 15.15 -3.00
C LYS A 220 -16.68 15.00 -1.60
N VAL A 221 -16.74 13.78 -1.04
CA VAL A 221 -16.18 13.49 0.28
C VAL A 221 -14.67 13.74 0.30
N ALA A 222 -13.93 13.32 -0.73
CA ALA A 222 -12.49 13.53 -0.80
C ALA A 222 -12.11 15.01 -0.90
N GLN A 223 -12.88 15.82 -1.63
CA GLN A 223 -12.71 17.27 -1.71
C GLN A 223 -12.94 17.95 -0.35
N GLU A 224 -13.89 17.47 0.45
CA GLU A 224 -14.16 17.96 1.80
C GLU A 224 -13.06 17.52 2.79
N LEU A 225 -12.57 16.28 2.69
CA LEU A 225 -11.52 15.73 3.56
C LEU A 225 -10.13 16.35 3.34
N ALA A 226 -9.83 16.75 2.11
CA ALA A 226 -8.52 17.25 1.73
C ALA A 226 -8.60 18.36 0.67
N PRO A 227 -9.12 19.54 1.07
CA PRO A 227 -9.33 20.67 0.15
C PRO A 227 -8.03 21.27 -0.42
N GLU A 228 -6.89 20.89 0.17
CA GLU A 228 -5.55 21.27 -0.32
C GLU A 228 -5.12 20.51 -1.58
N PHE A 229 -5.81 19.43 -1.95
CA PHE A 229 -5.52 18.66 -3.16
C PHE A 229 -6.51 18.96 -4.28
N ALA A 230 -6.00 18.96 -5.51
CA ALA A 230 -6.86 18.99 -6.70
C ALA A 230 -7.44 17.58 -6.92
N ILE A 231 -8.69 17.36 -6.53
CA ILE A 231 -9.42 16.10 -6.67
C ILE A 231 -10.68 16.37 -7.50
N ASP A 232 -10.94 15.57 -8.53
CA ASP A 232 -12.14 15.73 -9.34
C ASP A 232 -12.62 14.39 -9.91
N GLY A 233 -13.89 14.30 -10.33
CA GLY A 233 -14.55 13.10 -10.86
C GLY A 233 -16.08 13.21 -10.74
N GLU A 234 -16.79 12.13 -11.06
CA GLU A 234 -16.23 10.92 -11.70
C GLU A 234 -15.84 11.24 -13.16
N MET A 235 -14.79 10.61 -13.64
CA MET A 235 -14.36 10.79 -15.01
C MET A 235 -13.76 9.52 -15.63
N GLN A 236 -13.92 9.42 -16.95
CA GLN A 236 -13.25 8.38 -17.74
C GLN A 236 -11.75 8.63 -17.81
N PHE A 237 -10.97 7.58 -18.06
CA PHE A 237 -9.51 7.68 -18.10
C PHE A 237 -9.01 8.60 -19.24
N ASP A 238 -9.64 8.54 -20.42
CA ASP A 238 -9.31 9.44 -21.53
C ASP A 238 -9.55 10.91 -21.17
N ALA A 239 -10.64 11.21 -20.47
CA ALA A 239 -10.91 12.55 -19.96
C ALA A 239 -9.92 12.98 -18.87
N ALA A 240 -9.41 12.03 -18.07
CA ALA A 240 -8.43 12.30 -17.03
C ALA A 240 -7.06 12.73 -17.60
N VAL A 241 -6.60 12.11 -18.70
CA VAL A 241 -5.22 12.27 -19.20
C VAL A 241 -5.08 13.07 -20.50
N SER A 242 -6.15 13.23 -21.28
CA SER A 242 -6.09 13.99 -22.53
C SER A 242 -6.68 15.39 -22.35
N PRO A 243 -5.88 16.47 -22.51
CA PRO A 243 -6.37 17.85 -22.37
C PRO A 243 -7.58 18.15 -23.28
N THR A 244 -7.53 17.68 -24.53
CA THR A 244 -8.62 17.87 -25.49
C THR A 244 -9.92 17.19 -25.03
N VAL A 245 -9.82 15.93 -24.59
CA VAL A 245 -10.97 15.16 -24.10
C VAL A 245 -11.47 15.71 -22.75
N GLY A 246 -10.55 16.07 -21.87
CA GLY A 246 -10.86 16.67 -20.57
C GLY A 246 -11.63 17.98 -20.70
N GLN A 247 -11.18 18.88 -21.56
CA GLN A 247 -11.88 20.13 -21.82
C GLN A 247 -13.27 19.93 -22.44
N LEU A 248 -13.43 18.93 -23.31
CA LEU A 248 -14.70 18.63 -23.95
C LEU A 248 -15.71 18.01 -22.97
N LYS A 249 -15.27 17.00 -22.21
CA LYS A 249 -16.16 16.20 -21.36
C LYS A 249 -16.34 16.76 -19.94
N PHE A 250 -15.37 17.54 -19.47
CA PHE A 250 -15.34 18.08 -18.11
C PHE A 250 -14.76 19.51 -18.07
N PRO A 251 -15.40 20.48 -18.75
CA PRO A 251 -14.91 21.86 -18.81
C PRO A 251 -14.82 22.48 -17.41
N GLY A 252 -13.75 23.24 -17.15
CA GLY A 252 -13.51 23.93 -15.89
C GLY A 252 -12.85 23.06 -14.80
N SER A 253 -12.65 21.76 -14.99
CA SER A 253 -11.89 20.92 -14.06
C SER A 253 -10.41 21.30 -14.05
N LYS A 254 -9.81 21.34 -12.85
CA LYS A 254 -8.36 21.52 -12.67
C LYS A 254 -7.58 20.21 -12.81
N VAL A 255 -8.28 19.09 -12.91
CA VAL A 255 -7.73 17.73 -12.96
C VAL A 255 -7.88 17.11 -14.35
N ALA A 256 -9.07 17.21 -14.95
CA ALA A 256 -9.36 16.60 -16.24
C ALA A 256 -8.38 17.07 -17.33
N GLY A 257 -7.79 16.11 -18.02
CA GLY A 257 -6.75 16.31 -19.03
C GLY A 257 -5.31 16.34 -18.47
N TYR A 258 -5.15 16.42 -17.15
CA TYR A 258 -3.84 16.61 -16.50
C TYR A 258 -3.65 15.75 -15.27
N ALA A 259 -4.48 14.73 -15.08
CA ALA A 259 -4.39 13.84 -13.94
C ALA A 259 -3.09 13.02 -13.96
N ASN A 260 -2.52 12.84 -12.76
CA ASN A 260 -1.34 12.02 -12.53
C ASN A 260 -1.53 11.07 -11.33
N THR A 261 -2.67 11.16 -10.66
CA THR A 261 -3.07 10.28 -9.57
C THR A 261 -4.45 9.74 -9.88
N PHE A 262 -4.58 8.41 -9.97
CA PHE A 262 -5.77 7.73 -10.48
C PHE A 262 -6.35 6.82 -9.40
N ILE A 263 -7.62 7.01 -9.07
CA ILE A 263 -8.33 6.22 -8.07
C ILE A 263 -9.38 5.36 -8.77
N PHE A 264 -9.24 4.06 -8.61
CA PHE A 264 -10.08 3.07 -9.28
C PHE A 264 -11.30 2.69 -8.42
N PRO A 265 -12.47 2.43 -9.03
CA PRO A 265 -13.70 2.13 -8.29
C PRO A 265 -13.71 0.74 -7.64
N ASN A 266 -12.81 -0.15 -8.02
CA ASN A 266 -12.64 -1.50 -7.51
C ASN A 266 -11.27 -2.08 -7.89
N ILE A 267 -10.91 -3.22 -7.28
CA ILE A 267 -9.60 -3.86 -7.50
C ILE A 267 -9.40 -4.35 -8.94
N GLU A 268 -10.46 -4.82 -9.60
CA GLU A 268 -10.33 -5.36 -10.96
C GLU A 268 -9.84 -4.29 -11.93
N ALA A 269 -10.48 -3.10 -11.89
CA ALA A 269 -10.07 -1.97 -12.71
C ALA A 269 -8.63 -1.51 -12.36
N GLY A 270 -8.31 -1.41 -11.07
CA GLY A 270 -6.99 -0.98 -10.61
C GLY A 270 -5.89 -1.98 -10.93
N ASN A 271 -6.10 -3.25 -10.62
CA ASN A 271 -5.12 -4.32 -10.85
C ASN A 271 -4.83 -4.56 -12.33
N ILE A 272 -5.86 -4.57 -13.16
CA ILE A 272 -5.70 -4.68 -14.62
C ILE A 272 -5.04 -3.41 -15.15
N GLY A 273 -5.49 -2.23 -14.72
CA GLY A 273 -5.02 -0.94 -15.21
C GLY A 273 -3.51 -0.73 -14.99
N TYR A 274 -3.00 -0.92 -13.76
CA TYR A 274 -1.58 -0.71 -13.51
C TYR A 274 -0.71 -1.74 -14.26
N LYS A 275 -1.17 -3.00 -14.38
CA LYS A 275 -0.44 -4.04 -15.12
C LYS A 275 -0.38 -3.75 -16.63
N ILE A 276 -1.45 -3.20 -17.21
CA ILE A 276 -1.44 -2.73 -18.61
C ILE A 276 -0.41 -1.61 -18.76
N ALA A 277 -0.44 -0.61 -17.88
CA ALA A 277 0.54 0.48 -17.89
C ALA A 277 1.98 -0.04 -17.77
N GLN A 278 2.21 -1.00 -16.85
CA GLN A 278 3.52 -1.63 -16.66
C GLN A 278 3.96 -2.43 -17.89
N ARG A 279 3.15 -3.39 -18.34
CA ARG A 279 3.57 -4.37 -19.35
C ARG A 279 3.52 -3.86 -20.77
N LEU A 280 2.56 -3.04 -21.11
CA LEU A 280 2.37 -2.46 -22.46
C LEU A 280 2.77 -0.99 -22.52
N GLY A 281 2.59 -0.23 -21.45
CA GLY A 281 2.91 1.18 -21.38
C GLY A 281 4.38 1.48 -21.07
N GLY A 282 5.19 0.48 -20.70
CA GLY A 282 6.61 0.64 -20.39
C GLY A 282 6.88 1.36 -19.07
N TYR A 283 5.93 1.37 -18.13
CA TYR A 283 6.16 1.87 -16.78
C TYR A 283 6.81 0.81 -15.90
N GLU A 284 7.72 1.25 -15.06
CA GLU A 284 8.15 0.51 -13.86
C GLU A 284 7.11 0.74 -12.76
N ALA A 285 6.70 -0.33 -12.07
CA ALA A 285 5.71 -0.27 -11.00
C ALA A 285 6.38 -0.50 -9.65
N TYR A 286 6.34 0.49 -8.78
CA TYR A 286 6.86 0.44 -7.42
C TYR A 286 5.70 0.33 -6.44
N GLY A 287 5.57 -0.83 -5.81
CA GLY A 287 4.46 -1.13 -4.91
C GLY A 287 4.18 -2.64 -4.79
N PRO A 288 3.07 -3.02 -4.13
CA PRO A 288 2.10 -2.10 -3.53
C PRO A 288 2.63 -1.40 -2.28
N ILE A 289 2.48 -0.09 -2.21
CA ILE A 289 2.76 0.70 -1.02
C ILE A 289 1.49 0.73 -0.18
N LEU A 290 1.53 0.17 1.03
CA LEU A 290 0.36 0.12 1.91
C LEU A 290 0.10 1.47 2.59
N GLN A 291 -1.15 1.86 2.62
CA GLN A 291 -1.61 3.15 3.12
C GLN A 291 -2.61 2.98 4.26
N GLY A 292 -2.68 3.94 5.17
CA GLY A 292 -3.64 3.92 6.26
C GLY A 292 -3.24 3.10 7.49
N LEU A 293 -2.09 2.41 7.48
CA LEU A 293 -1.55 1.71 8.66
C LEU A 293 -0.90 2.68 9.65
N ASN A 294 -0.91 2.32 10.94
CA ASN A 294 -0.31 3.11 12.03
C ASN A 294 1.22 2.95 12.13
N ALA A 295 1.83 2.17 11.27
CA ALA A 295 3.28 2.08 11.06
C ALA A 295 3.57 1.54 9.65
N PRO A 296 4.75 1.81 9.07
CA PRO A 296 5.09 1.36 7.73
C PRO A 296 5.29 -0.16 7.65
N ILE A 297 4.34 -0.84 7.05
CA ILE A 297 4.44 -2.26 6.67
C ILE A 297 4.15 -2.30 5.17
N ASN A 298 5.06 -2.86 4.38
CA ASN A 298 4.92 -2.92 2.94
C ASN A 298 5.14 -4.34 2.39
N ASP A 299 4.59 -4.56 1.22
CA ASP A 299 4.56 -5.85 0.52
C ASP A 299 5.39 -5.79 -0.76
N LEU A 300 5.99 -6.92 -1.13
CA LEU A 300 6.85 -7.06 -2.31
C LEU A 300 6.19 -7.80 -3.48
N SER A 301 4.88 -8.03 -3.44
CA SER A 301 4.19 -8.82 -4.47
C SER A 301 4.12 -8.20 -5.86
#